data_ebf00f7752ac16d75fbb6688ea08d7d1
#
_entry.id   ebf00f7752ac16d75fbb6688ea08d7d1
#
_cell.length_a   1.000
_cell.length_b   1.000
_cell.length_c   1.000
_cell.angle_alpha   90.00
_cell.angle_beta   90.00
_cell.angle_gamma   90.00
#
_symmetry.space_group_name_H-M   'P 1'
#
loop_
_entity.id
_entity.type
_entity.pdbx_description
1 polymer ?
#
loop_
_entity_poly.entity_id
_entity_poly.type
_entity_poly.pdbx_seq_one_letter_code
_entity_poly.pdbx_strand_id
1 'polypeptide(L)'
;MIHNEEGVKRAVKKLLVKYGWFFWMPPANAFGRSGISDFHALKQGKFLAIETKYGYNKPTAMQRQFLKDVMLNDGHVLVVNENNLDALEDFLRSV
;
A
#
# COMPACT_ATOMS: atom_id res chain seq x y z
N MET A 1 9.32 5.42 17.01
CA MET A 1 7.96 5.98 16.86
C MET A 1 7.80 6.65 15.50
N ILE A 2 6.63 6.50 14.89
CA ILE A 2 6.39 7.06 13.56
C ILE A 2 6.01 8.53 13.70
N HIS A 3 6.69 9.41 12.96
CA HIS A 3 6.47 10.86 13.03
C HIS A 3 6.06 11.48 11.69
N ASN A 4 6.07 10.71 10.61
CA ASN A 4 5.79 11.22 9.27
C ASN A 4 5.44 10.06 8.33
N GLU A 5 5.07 10.41 7.10
CA GLU A 5 4.68 9.40 6.11
C GLU A 5 5.86 8.46 5.77
N GLU A 6 7.08 8.98 5.76
CA GLU A 6 8.26 8.15 5.50
C GLU A 6 8.40 7.04 6.55
N GLY A 7 8.08 7.35 7.82
CA GLY A 7 8.06 6.36 8.89
C GLY A 7 7.02 5.28 8.65
N VAL A 8 5.84 5.66 8.12
CA VAL A 8 4.79 4.70 7.76
C VAL A 8 5.31 3.77 6.67
N LYS A 9 5.95 4.33 5.63
CA LYS A 9 6.52 3.53 4.54
C LYS A 9 7.54 2.52 5.05
N ARG A 10 8.41 2.93 5.96
CA ARG A 10 9.41 2.01 6.54
C ARG A 10 8.75 0.87 7.30
N ALA A 11 7.69 1.16 8.05
CA ALA A 11 6.95 0.13 8.78
C ALA A 11 6.27 -0.85 7.83
N VAL A 12 5.66 -0.35 6.76
CA VAL A 12 5.03 -1.18 5.72
C VAL A 12 6.07 -2.10 5.10
N LYS A 13 7.22 -1.56 4.73
CA LYS A 13 8.29 -2.36 4.11
C LYS A 13 8.73 -3.50 5.04
N LYS A 14 8.90 -3.22 6.33
CA LYS A 14 9.29 -4.25 7.30
C LYS A 14 8.26 -5.37 7.37
N LEU A 15 6.97 -5.02 7.34
CA LEU A 15 5.91 -6.03 7.39
C LEU A 15 5.88 -6.88 6.12
N LEU A 16 6.05 -6.26 4.96
CA LEU A 16 6.09 -7.00 3.70
C LEU A 16 7.23 -8.01 3.68
N VAL A 17 8.42 -7.61 4.16
CA VAL A 17 9.56 -8.51 4.27
C VAL A 17 9.26 -9.63 5.28
N LYS A 18 8.73 -9.28 6.44
CA LYS A 18 8.43 -10.24 7.51
C LYS A 18 7.53 -11.38 7.03
N TYR A 19 6.52 -11.07 6.21
CA TYR A 19 5.54 -12.06 5.77
C TYR A 19 5.83 -12.64 4.39
N GLY A 20 7.01 -12.33 3.82
CA GLY A 20 7.49 -12.97 2.61
C GLY A 20 6.79 -12.52 1.33
N TRP A 21 6.30 -11.28 1.30
CA TRP A 21 5.67 -10.74 0.11
C TRP A 21 6.71 -10.22 -0.87
N PHE A 22 6.52 -10.52 -2.15
CA PHE A 22 7.24 -9.87 -3.22
C PHE A 22 6.65 -8.48 -3.42
N PHE A 23 7.45 -7.44 -3.42
CA PHE A 23 6.92 -6.09 -3.55
C PHE A 23 7.91 -5.17 -4.24
N TRP A 24 7.38 -4.07 -4.75
CA TRP A 24 8.17 -2.98 -5.31
C TRP A 24 7.46 -1.67 -5.02
N MET A 25 8.22 -0.57 -5.10
CA MET A 25 7.71 0.79 -4.92
C MET A 25 7.77 1.49 -6.27
N PRO A 26 6.65 1.58 -6.99
CA PRO A 26 6.67 2.22 -8.30
C PRO A 26 6.98 3.72 -8.15
N PRO A 27 7.75 4.30 -9.09
CA PRO A 27 7.96 5.74 -9.08
C PRO A 27 6.67 6.48 -9.40
N ALA A 28 6.57 7.74 -8.97
CA ALA A 28 5.44 8.58 -9.29
C ALA A 28 5.29 8.65 -10.81
N ASN A 29 4.04 8.62 -11.29
CA ASN A 29 3.70 8.64 -12.72
C ASN A 29 4.27 7.47 -13.52
N ALA A 30 4.52 6.33 -12.85
CA ALA A 30 4.94 5.12 -13.53
C ALA A 30 3.92 4.75 -14.60
N PHE A 31 4.40 4.26 -15.74
CA PHE A 31 3.55 3.85 -16.86
C PHE A 31 2.69 5.00 -17.42
N GLY A 32 3.12 6.26 -17.22
CA GLY A 32 2.38 7.42 -17.71
C GLY A 32 1.09 7.69 -16.94
N ARG A 33 0.94 7.13 -15.75
CA ARG A 33 -0.26 7.30 -14.92
C ARG A 33 0.05 7.96 -13.60
N SER A 34 -0.74 8.97 -13.23
CA SER A 34 -0.65 9.63 -11.92
C SER A 34 -1.48 8.86 -10.88
N GLY A 35 -1.15 9.07 -9.60
CA GLY A 35 -1.95 8.52 -8.50
C GLY A 35 -1.70 7.05 -8.20
N ILE A 36 -0.60 6.49 -8.71
CA ILE A 36 -0.24 5.10 -8.42
C ILE A 36 0.12 4.97 -6.95
N SER A 37 -0.30 3.86 -6.33
CA SER A 37 -0.02 3.59 -4.91
C SER A 37 1.47 3.45 -4.64
N ASP A 38 1.86 3.67 -3.37
CA ASP A 38 3.26 3.65 -2.95
C ASP A 38 3.91 2.28 -3.06
N PHE A 39 3.15 1.22 -2.80
CA PHE A 39 3.63 -0.16 -2.87
C PHE A 39 2.72 -1.01 -3.71
N HIS A 40 3.32 -1.86 -4.52
CA HIS A 40 2.64 -2.98 -5.15
C HIS A 40 3.23 -4.26 -4.59
N ALA A 41 2.39 -5.17 -4.13
CA ALA A 41 2.84 -6.41 -3.52
C ALA A 41 2.10 -7.60 -4.12
N LEU A 42 2.80 -8.73 -4.16
CA LEU A 42 2.25 -9.94 -4.79
C LEU A 42 2.70 -11.15 -4.00
N LYS A 43 1.75 -12.02 -3.68
CA LYS A 43 2.06 -13.30 -3.06
C LYS A 43 1.01 -14.33 -3.46
N GLN A 44 1.48 -15.45 -4.00
CA GLN A 44 0.62 -16.58 -4.40
C GLN A 44 -0.56 -16.12 -5.27
N GLY A 45 -0.28 -15.23 -6.21
CA GLY A 45 -1.28 -14.73 -7.14
C GLY A 45 -2.15 -13.59 -6.60
N LYS A 46 -2.04 -13.24 -5.32
CA LYS A 46 -2.80 -12.13 -4.75
C LYS A 46 -2.03 -10.83 -4.90
N PHE A 47 -2.67 -9.85 -5.51
CA PHE A 47 -2.10 -8.51 -5.69
C PHE A 47 -2.65 -7.57 -4.63
N LEU A 48 -1.76 -6.81 -4.00
CA LEU A 48 -2.11 -5.80 -2.99
C LEU A 48 -1.45 -4.48 -3.35
N ALA A 49 -2.27 -3.44 -3.52
CA ALA A 49 -1.79 -2.07 -3.66
C ALA A 49 -1.91 -1.37 -2.31
N ILE A 50 -0.83 -0.77 -1.85
CA ILE A 50 -0.79 -0.08 -0.55
C ILE A 50 -0.47 1.38 -0.78
N GLU A 51 -1.36 2.26 -0.30
CA GLU A 51 -1.13 3.69 -0.27
C GLU A 51 -0.83 4.10 1.17
N THR A 52 0.26 4.82 1.40
CA THR A 52 0.63 5.24 2.75
C THR A 52 0.29 6.71 2.96
N LYS A 53 -0.21 7.01 4.15
CA LYS A 53 -0.54 8.37 4.58
C LYS A 53 -0.12 8.53 6.03
N TYR A 54 -0.07 9.78 6.51
CA TYR A 54 0.24 10.06 7.89
C TYR A 54 -0.78 11.05 8.46
N GLY A 55 -1.19 10.83 9.70
CA GLY A 55 -2.12 11.71 10.39
C GLY A 55 -3.48 11.73 9.73
N TYR A 56 -3.98 12.93 9.44
CA TYR A 56 -5.30 13.11 8.82
C TYR A 56 -5.25 13.20 7.30
N ASN A 57 -4.09 13.03 6.69
CA ASN A 57 -3.96 13.05 5.24
C ASN A 57 -4.71 11.89 4.61
N LYS A 58 -5.35 12.15 3.49
CA LYS A 58 -6.15 11.17 2.77
C LYS A 58 -5.70 11.06 1.32
N PRO A 59 -5.94 9.92 0.66
CA PRO A 59 -5.61 9.79 -0.75
C PRO A 59 -6.27 10.88 -1.59
N THR A 60 -5.55 11.33 -2.60
CA THR A 60 -6.08 12.28 -3.58
C THR A 60 -7.14 11.58 -4.46
N ALA A 61 -7.87 12.37 -5.25
CA ALA A 61 -8.86 11.80 -6.17
C ALA A 61 -8.22 10.82 -7.15
N MET A 62 -7.02 11.15 -7.67
CA MET A 62 -6.34 10.26 -8.61
C MET A 62 -5.85 8.97 -7.94
N GLN A 63 -5.37 9.07 -6.70
CA GLN A 63 -4.99 7.90 -5.93
C GLN A 63 -6.19 7.00 -5.66
N ARG A 64 -7.34 7.58 -5.28
CA ARG A 64 -8.57 6.81 -5.07
C ARG A 64 -9.02 6.11 -6.35
N GLN A 65 -8.88 6.77 -7.50
CA GLN A 65 -9.27 6.15 -8.77
C GLN A 65 -8.38 4.94 -9.08
N PHE A 66 -7.06 5.06 -8.84
CA PHE A 66 -6.16 3.94 -9.04
C PHE A 66 -6.53 2.75 -8.16
N LEU A 67 -6.78 3.01 -6.87
CA LEU A 67 -7.16 1.94 -5.94
C LEU A 67 -8.49 1.31 -6.35
N LYS A 68 -9.45 2.11 -6.80
CA LYS A 68 -10.72 1.58 -7.29
C LYS A 68 -10.53 0.68 -8.50
N ASP A 69 -9.66 1.07 -9.44
CA ASP A 69 -9.38 0.25 -10.61
C ASP A 69 -8.75 -1.08 -10.24
N VAL A 70 -7.87 -1.09 -9.22
CA VAL A 70 -7.30 -2.33 -8.69
C VAL A 70 -8.40 -3.23 -8.15
N MET A 71 -9.31 -2.68 -7.33
CA MET A 71 -10.42 -3.46 -6.77
C MET A 71 -11.36 -4.00 -7.85
N LEU A 72 -11.64 -3.22 -8.88
CA LEU A 72 -12.50 -3.65 -9.97
C LEU A 72 -11.90 -4.81 -10.77
N ASN A 73 -10.60 -5.02 -10.65
CA ASN A 73 -9.89 -6.11 -11.31
C ASN A 73 -9.47 -7.19 -10.29
N ASP A 74 -10.20 -7.29 -9.18
CA ASP A 74 -10.05 -8.31 -8.15
C ASP A 74 -8.73 -8.23 -7.36
N GLY A 75 -8.02 -7.12 -7.44
CA GLY A 75 -6.88 -6.86 -6.58
C GLY A 75 -7.34 -6.37 -5.22
N HIS A 76 -6.44 -6.43 -4.24
CA HIS A 76 -6.70 -5.92 -2.90
C HIS A 76 -6.04 -4.55 -2.75
N VAL A 77 -6.63 -3.69 -1.92
CA VAL A 77 -6.09 -2.37 -1.64
C VAL A 77 -6.15 -2.08 -0.15
N LEU A 78 -5.15 -1.36 0.36
CA LEU A 78 -5.16 -0.85 1.72
C LEU A 78 -4.58 0.56 1.72
N VAL A 79 -5.25 1.46 2.44
CA VAL A 79 -4.70 2.76 2.77
C VAL A 79 -4.21 2.66 4.21
N VAL A 80 -2.90 2.82 4.41
CA VAL A 80 -2.24 2.53 5.67
C VAL A 80 -1.66 3.81 6.26
N ASN A 81 -1.91 4.02 7.54
CA ASN A 81 -1.27 5.09 8.29
C ASN A 81 -0.69 4.52 9.60
N GLU A 82 -0.20 5.40 10.48
CA GLU A 82 0.41 4.98 11.74
C GLU A 82 -0.57 4.30 12.71
N ASN A 83 -1.88 4.42 12.45
CA ASN A 83 -2.91 3.91 13.36
C ASN A 83 -3.54 2.59 12.92
N ASN A 84 -3.26 2.11 11.72
CA ASN A 84 -3.88 0.86 11.22
C ASN A 84 -2.88 -0.14 10.63
N LEU A 85 -1.62 -0.08 11.08
CA LEU A 85 -0.61 -1.05 10.65
C LEU A 85 -1.00 -2.48 11.02
N ASP A 86 -1.77 -2.67 12.09
CA ASP A 86 -2.27 -3.99 12.48
C ASP A 86 -3.22 -4.58 11.43
N ALA A 87 -4.04 -3.77 10.78
CA ALA A 87 -4.89 -4.24 9.70
C ALA A 87 -4.06 -4.74 8.51
N LEU A 88 -2.99 -4.04 8.19
CA LEU A 88 -2.05 -4.50 7.16
C LEU A 88 -1.41 -5.82 7.56
N GLU A 89 -0.90 -5.89 8.79
CA GLU A 89 -0.25 -7.10 9.28
C GLU A 89 -1.20 -8.29 9.23
N ASP A 90 -2.44 -8.12 9.65
CA ASP A 90 -3.44 -9.18 9.61
C ASP A 90 -3.67 -9.70 8.19
N PHE A 91 -3.77 -8.77 7.23
CA PHE A 91 -3.94 -9.17 5.82
C PHE A 91 -2.72 -9.94 5.31
N LEU A 92 -1.51 -9.42 5.57
CA LEU A 92 -0.29 -10.05 5.07
C LEU A 92 -0.09 -11.45 5.66
N ARG A 93 -0.49 -11.64 6.91
CA ARG A 93 -0.38 -12.93 7.60
C ARG A 93 -1.36 -13.94 7.04
N SER A 94 -2.49 -13.50 6.51
CA SER A 94 -3.56 -14.39 6.06
C SER A 94 -3.27 -15.11 4.75
N VAL A 95 -2.18 -14.75 4.08
CA VAL A 95 -1.85 -15.32 2.76
C VAL A 95 -0.66 -16.26 2.84
#